data_92d9be66a2c162fecc690a56c9ba4383
#
_entry.id   92d9be66a2c162fecc690a56c9ba4383
#
_cell.length_a   1.000
_cell.length_b   1.000
_cell.length_c   1.000
_cell.angle_alpha   90.00
_cell.angle_beta   90.00
_cell.angle_gamma   90.00
#
_symmetry.space_group_name_H-M   'P 1'
#
loop_
_entity.id
_entity.type
_entity.pdbx_description
1 polymer ?
#
loop_
_entity_poly.entity_id
_entity_poly.type
_entity_poly.pdbx_seq_one_letter_code
_entity_poly.pdbx_strand_id
1 'polypeptide(L)'
;MPAPSHAAAPRTVRPATVTARGWGWRHAGRTTPAVHALDLDISPGERVLLLGPSGAGKSTLLHALAGVLGDAHDDGEAGESDETGSLLVDGGPPRGQRGRAGLMQQDPETQVVLSRVGDDVAFGAENLAVPRDAIWPRVHEALADVGLSHLPLDHPTSALSGGQKQRLALAGILAMRPGLILLDEPTANLDPAGVLEVRDAVARCLDKTGATLVVVEHRVSVWKDLVDRIVVLQPGSGANPAVLLDGPPDRVLAEARTMLTAAGVWVPGYVPSTRGRAAEQAPGAGGLLLAAENLGVSRQRPRRMGLRKVPPVPVQEGIIAQVRAGQALAVTGPNGAGKSTFALTLAGLLEPVNGTVSATTDLSRGAGITPYQWKAEQLIERIGTVFQEPEHQFVTGKVLDELLFGPRHLGHGEDRVDELLERLRLTHLVDANPYTLSGGEKRRLSVATVLAASPQVLVLDEPTFGQDANTWAELASFLSELLDAGTAVVSVTHDAEFTAALGGTELKLAAAEAVAP
;
A
#
# COMPACT_ATOMS: atom_id res chain seq x y z
N MET A 1 -48.89 29.34 -21.63
CA MET A 1 -48.17 29.29 -20.36
C MET A 1 -47.68 27.84 -20.17
N PRO A 2 -46.41 27.55 -20.20
CA PRO A 2 -45.90 26.25 -19.84
C PRO A 2 -45.86 26.12 -18.32
N ALA A 3 -46.25 24.96 -17.82
CA ALA A 3 -46.26 24.59 -16.40
C ALA A 3 -44.82 24.57 -15.80
N PRO A 4 -44.67 24.88 -14.51
CA PRO A 4 -43.35 24.90 -13.88
C PRO A 4 -42.79 23.47 -13.79
N SER A 5 -41.58 23.32 -14.27
CA SER A 5 -40.72 22.16 -14.11
C SER A 5 -40.59 21.87 -12.60
N HIS A 6 -41.07 20.71 -12.15
CA HIS A 6 -40.75 20.18 -10.84
C HIS A 6 -39.23 19.97 -10.77
N ALA A 7 -38.56 20.84 -10.02
CA ALA A 7 -37.22 20.57 -9.54
C ALA A 7 -37.30 19.29 -8.71
N ALA A 8 -36.68 18.22 -9.18
CA ALA A 8 -36.57 16.98 -8.42
C ALA A 8 -35.84 17.28 -7.12
N ALA A 9 -36.49 16.99 -5.99
CA ALA A 9 -35.88 17.06 -4.68
C ALA A 9 -34.55 16.28 -4.68
N PRO A 10 -33.52 16.74 -3.95
CA PRO A 10 -32.24 16.01 -3.89
C PRO A 10 -32.55 14.58 -3.44
N ARG A 11 -32.19 13.60 -4.29
CA ARG A 11 -32.33 12.18 -3.93
C ARG A 11 -31.48 11.95 -2.70
N THR A 12 -32.14 11.78 -1.54
CA THR A 12 -31.48 11.31 -0.33
C THR A 12 -30.91 9.94 -0.63
N VAL A 13 -29.64 9.70 -0.24
CA VAL A 13 -29.02 8.39 -0.36
C VAL A 13 -29.87 7.39 0.42
N ARG A 14 -30.30 6.31 -0.23
CA ARG A 14 -31.00 5.22 0.46
C ARG A 14 -29.94 4.19 0.87
N PRO A 15 -29.71 3.95 2.17
CA PRO A 15 -28.80 2.90 2.63
C PRO A 15 -29.17 1.55 2.05
N ALA A 16 -28.19 0.74 1.68
CA ALA A 16 -28.42 -0.56 1.07
C ALA A 16 -28.48 -1.68 2.12
N THR A 17 -29.21 -2.76 1.80
CA THR A 17 -29.13 -4.03 2.53
C THR A 17 -28.23 -5.00 1.78
N VAL A 18 -27.55 -5.88 2.52
CA VAL A 18 -26.81 -7.01 1.95
C VAL A 18 -27.35 -8.31 2.55
N THR A 19 -27.58 -9.31 1.70
CA THR A 19 -27.99 -10.65 2.14
C THR A 19 -27.22 -11.70 1.37
N ALA A 20 -26.49 -12.56 2.07
CA ALA A 20 -25.83 -13.74 1.53
C ALA A 20 -26.43 -15.00 2.18
N ARG A 21 -26.69 -16.03 1.36
CA ARG A 21 -27.21 -17.33 1.82
C ARG A 21 -26.44 -18.46 1.15
N GLY A 22 -25.60 -19.13 1.92
CA GLY A 22 -24.73 -20.19 1.42
C GLY A 22 -23.86 -19.74 0.25
N TRP A 23 -23.57 -18.45 0.14
CA TRP A 23 -22.87 -17.91 -1.00
C TRP A 23 -21.42 -18.38 -1.04
N GLY A 24 -20.98 -18.76 -2.24
CA GLY A 24 -19.61 -19.15 -2.49
C GLY A 24 -19.14 -18.74 -3.87
N TRP A 25 -17.84 -18.53 -4.00
CA TRP A 25 -17.21 -18.16 -5.25
C TRP A 25 -15.87 -18.86 -5.43
N ARG A 26 -15.67 -19.46 -6.63
CA ARG A 26 -14.40 -20.03 -7.07
C ARG A 26 -13.95 -19.32 -8.34
N HIS A 27 -12.75 -18.75 -8.31
CA HIS A 27 -12.15 -18.15 -9.49
C HIS A 27 -11.79 -19.21 -10.55
N ALA A 28 -11.86 -18.83 -11.83
CA ALA A 28 -11.41 -19.65 -12.94
C ALA A 28 -9.98 -20.16 -12.73
N GLY A 29 -9.70 -21.41 -13.10
CA GLY A 29 -8.38 -22.01 -12.94
C GLY A 29 -7.99 -22.39 -11.50
N ARG A 30 -8.80 -22.06 -10.47
CA ARG A 30 -8.53 -22.47 -9.08
C ARG A 30 -9.32 -23.70 -8.70
N THR A 31 -8.72 -24.58 -7.90
CA THR A 31 -9.35 -25.81 -7.38
C THR A 31 -10.15 -25.56 -6.11
N THR A 32 -9.75 -24.58 -5.31
CA THR A 32 -10.39 -24.23 -4.05
C THR A 32 -11.19 -22.95 -4.18
N PRO A 33 -12.41 -22.86 -3.61
CA PRO A 33 -13.20 -21.64 -3.61
C PRO A 33 -12.52 -20.56 -2.77
N ALA A 34 -12.60 -19.30 -3.22
CA ALA A 34 -12.15 -18.13 -2.46
C ALA A 34 -13.09 -17.83 -1.28
N VAL A 35 -14.39 -18.07 -1.47
CA VAL A 35 -15.41 -17.98 -0.42
C VAL A 35 -16.28 -19.22 -0.51
N HIS A 36 -16.66 -19.79 0.62
CA HIS A 36 -17.50 -20.99 0.69
C HIS A 36 -18.58 -20.85 1.75
N ALA A 37 -19.84 -21.11 1.38
CA ALA A 37 -20.99 -21.16 2.28
C ALA A 37 -21.11 -19.93 3.21
N LEU A 38 -21.01 -18.73 2.64
CA LEU A 38 -21.16 -17.49 3.40
C LEU A 38 -22.64 -17.22 3.69
N ASP A 39 -23.00 -17.12 4.96
CA ASP A 39 -24.24 -16.57 5.45
C ASP A 39 -23.96 -15.23 6.14
N LEU A 40 -24.52 -14.14 5.61
CA LEU A 40 -24.28 -12.78 6.11
C LEU A 40 -25.47 -11.88 5.80
N ASP A 41 -25.95 -11.15 6.82
CA ASP A 41 -26.91 -10.06 6.66
C ASP A 41 -26.27 -8.76 7.12
N ILE A 42 -26.39 -7.68 6.32
CA ILE A 42 -25.99 -6.34 6.71
C ILE A 42 -27.21 -5.42 6.57
N SER A 43 -27.55 -4.76 7.68
CA SER A 43 -28.70 -3.86 7.77
C SER A 43 -28.42 -2.51 7.07
N PRO A 44 -29.47 -1.76 6.66
CA PRO A 44 -29.29 -0.44 6.07
C PRO A 44 -28.58 0.51 7.05
N GLY A 45 -27.51 1.15 6.58
CA GLY A 45 -26.73 2.10 7.38
C GLY A 45 -25.76 1.47 8.38
N GLU A 46 -25.70 0.12 8.45
CA GLU A 46 -24.74 -0.58 9.30
C GLU A 46 -23.32 -0.42 8.76
N ARG A 47 -22.35 -0.25 9.68
CA ARG A 47 -20.93 -0.07 9.38
C ARG A 47 -20.18 -1.33 9.80
N VAL A 48 -19.69 -2.09 8.83
CA VAL A 48 -19.08 -3.42 9.05
C VAL A 48 -17.61 -3.41 8.68
N LEU A 49 -16.75 -3.89 9.60
CA LEU A 49 -15.34 -4.17 9.34
C LEU A 49 -15.17 -5.67 9.10
N LEU A 50 -14.64 -6.03 7.92
CA LEU A 50 -14.29 -7.41 7.57
C LEU A 50 -12.82 -7.67 7.94
N LEU A 51 -12.60 -8.66 8.78
CA LEU A 51 -11.28 -9.15 9.17
C LEU A 51 -11.07 -10.60 8.71
N GLY A 52 -9.84 -11.04 8.74
CA GLY A 52 -9.47 -12.42 8.46
C GLY A 52 -8.11 -12.52 7.76
N PRO A 53 -7.52 -13.72 7.68
CA PRO A 53 -6.23 -13.94 7.04
C PRO A 53 -6.25 -13.58 5.55
N SER A 54 -5.05 -13.43 4.97
CA SER A 54 -4.91 -13.35 3.51
C SER A 54 -5.49 -14.62 2.87
N GLY A 55 -6.21 -14.44 1.75
CA GLY A 55 -6.90 -15.54 1.08
C GLY A 55 -8.25 -15.95 1.69
N ALA A 56 -8.77 -15.27 2.72
CA ALA A 56 -10.10 -15.54 3.28
C ALA A 56 -11.27 -15.02 2.41
N GLY A 57 -10.99 -14.51 1.20
CA GLY A 57 -12.03 -14.07 0.26
C GLY A 57 -12.63 -12.70 0.53
N LYS A 58 -12.00 -11.87 1.37
CA LYS A 58 -12.49 -10.51 1.71
C LYS A 58 -12.69 -9.63 0.47
N SER A 59 -11.64 -9.44 -0.34
CA SER A 59 -11.70 -8.65 -1.58
C SER A 59 -12.65 -9.28 -2.61
N THR A 60 -12.69 -10.61 -2.70
CA THR A 60 -13.65 -11.33 -3.55
C THR A 60 -15.10 -10.99 -3.17
N LEU A 61 -15.42 -10.95 -1.87
CA LEU A 61 -16.74 -10.55 -1.40
C LEU A 61 -17.03 -9.07 -1.75
N LEU A 62 -16.08 -8.16 -1.58
CA LEU A 62 -16.26 -6.75 -1.96
C LEU A 62 -16.53 -6.62 -3.46
N HIS A 63 -15.76 -7.31 -4.30
CA HIS A 63 -15.95 -7.32 -5.76
C HIS A 63 -17.32 -7.91 -6.16
N ALA A 64 -17.76 -8.97 -5.46
CA ALA A 64 -19.09 -9.54 -5.68
C ALA A 64 -20.21 -8.55 -5.34
N LEU A 65 -20.11 -7.87 -4.18
CA LEU A 65 -21.07 -6.85 -3.74
C LEU A 65 -21.10 -5.63 -4.68
N ALA A 66 -19.96 -5.28 -5.26
CA ALA A 66 -19.86 -4.23 -6.28
C ALA A 66 -20.44 -4.65 -7.64
N GLY A 67 -20.68 -5.95 -7.86
CA GLY A 67 -21.15 -6.51 -9.13
C GLY A 67 -20.07 -6.53 -10.23
N VAL A 68 -18.78 -6.53 -9.85
CA VAL A 68 -17.63 -6.50 -10.78
C VAL A 68 -16.86 -7.83 -10.85
N LEU A 69 -17.29 -8.88 -10.15
CA LEU A 69 -16.77 -10.22 -10.43
C LEU A 69 -17.15 -10.62 -11.85
N GLY A 70 -16.15 -10.93 -12.69
CA GLY A 70 -16.31 -11.22 -14.11
C GLY A 70 -17.32 -12.32 -14.38
N ASP A 71 -17.97 -12.28 -15.55
CA ASP A 71 -18.68 -13.43 -16.08
C ASP A 71 -17.66 -14.48 -16.48
N ALA A 72 -17.97 -15.75 -16.21
CA ALA A 72 -17.16 -16.92 -16.52
C ALA A 72 -16.67 -17.01 -17.98
N HIS A 73 -17.13 -16.11 -18.86
CA HIS A 73 -16.83 -16.09 -20.28
C HIS A 73 -15.80 -15.05 -20.72
N ASP A 74 -15.37 -14.12 -19.83
CA ASP A 74 -14.57 -12.96 -20.27
C ASP A 74 -13.05 -13.12 -20.06
N ASP A 75 -12.61 -14.03 -19.20
CA ASP A 75 -11.19 -14.08 -18.79
C ASP A 75 -10.30 -14.99 -19.65
N GLY A 76 -10.77 -15.57 -20.74
CA GLY A 76 -9.93 -16.34 -21.71
C GLY A 76 -9.10 -17.48 -21.10
N GLU A 77 -9.18 -17.71 -19.79
CA GLU A 77 -8.54 -18.80 -19.09
C GLU A 77 -9.41 -20.06 -19.10
N ALA A 78 -8.79 -21.20 -19.30
CA ALA A 78 -9.46 -22.49 -19.36
C ALA A 78 -10.05 -22.89 -18.01
N GLY A 79 -11.32 -22.54 -17.77
CA GLY A 79 -12.07 -22.94 -16.57
C GLY A 79 -13.21 -21.97 -16.25
N GLU A 80 -14.38 -22.52 -15.97
CA GLU A 80 -15.55 -21.73 -15.51
C GLU A 80 -15.37 -21.32 -14.05
N SER A 81 -15.64 -20.03 -13.72
CA SER A 81 -15.85 -19.60 -12.35
C SER A 81 -17.18 -20.18 -11.84
N ASP A 82 -17.21 -20.65 -10.59
CA ASP A 82 -18.43 -21.19 -9.99
C ASP A 82 -18.95 -20.23 -8.92
N GLU A 83 -20.23 -19.91 -9.03
CA GLU A 83 -21.00 -19.22 -8.00
C GLU A 83 -22.02 -20.18 -7.39
N THR A 84 -22.07 -20.26 -6.05
CA THR A 84 -23.03 -21.08 -5.31
C THR A 84 -23.85 -20.22 -4.37
N GLY A 85 -25.05 -20.67 -3.99
CA GLY A 85 -25.93 -19.93 -3.09
C GLY A 85 -26.48 -18.64 -3.71
N SER A 86 -26.65 -17.60 -2.89
CA SER A 86 -27.15 -16.30 -3.34
C SER A 86 -26.52 -15.13 -2.61
N LEU A 87 -26.18 -14.07 -3.37
CA LEU A 87 -25.71 -12.78 -2.84
C LEU A 87 -26.60 -11.68 -3.42
N LEU A 88 -27.22 -10.91 -2.53
CA LEU A 88 -28.19 -9.88 -2.92
C LEU A 88 -27.84 -8.53 -2.26
N VAL A 89 -28.00 -7.45 -3.03
CA VAL A 89 -28.01 -6.07 -2.55
C VAL A 89 -29.40 -5.52 -2.78
N ASP A 90 -30.07 -5.02 -1.75
CA ASP A 90 -31.49 -4.58 -1.79
C ASP A 90 -32.44 -5.62 -2.41
N GLY A 91 -32.18 -6.91 -2.17
CA GLY A 91 -33.00 -8.01 -2.67
C GLY A 91 -32.79 -8.40 -4.13
N GLY A 92 -31.85 -7.78 -4.83
CA GLY A 92 -31.49 -8.11 -6.22
C GLY A 92 -30.00 -8.46 -6.39
N PRO A 93 -29.63 -9.18 -7.47
CA PRO A 93 -28.24 -9.50 -7.73
C PRO A 93 -27.40 -8.23 -7.96
N PRO A 94 -26.18 -8.12 -7.39
CA PRO A 94 -25.35 -6.90 -7.47
C PRO A 94 -25.04 -6.46 -8.91
N ARG A 95 -24.81 -7.40 -9.82
CA ARG A 95 -24.51 -7.15 -11.25
C ARG A 95 -25.58 -6.32 -11.97
N GLY A 96 -26.84 -6.45 -11.56
CA GLY A 96 -27.96 -5.70 -12.13
C GLY A 96 -28.15 -4.30 -11.57
N GLN A 97 -27.37 -3.89 -10.56
CA GLN A 97 -27.63 -2.69 -9.78
C GLN A 97 -26.46 -1.67 -9.84
N ARG A 98 -26.05 -1.31 -11.05
CA ARG A 98 -24.94 -0.37 -11.28
C ARG A 98 -25.14 0.94 -10.51
N GLY A 99 -24.08 1.41 -9.84
CA GLY A 99 -24.09 2.64 -9.04
C GLY A 99 -24.75 2.50 -7.66
N ARG A 100 -25.29 1.34 -7.32
CA ARG A 100 -25.85 1.09 -5.99
C ARG A 100 -24.75 0.88 -4.96
N ALA A 101 -23.64 0.25 -5.35
CA ALA A 101 -22.41 0.16 -4.58
C ALA A 101 -21.29 1.00 -5.22
N GLY A 102 -20.46 1.61 -4.39
CA GLY A 102 -19.20 2.24 -4.78
C GLY A 102 -18.06 1.47 -4.17
N LEU A 103 -17.13 1.01 -5.00
CA LEU A 103 -15.97 0.20 -4.58
C LEU A 103 -14.69 1.02 -4.69
N MET A 104 -13.94 1.10 -3.59
CA MET A 104 -12.56 1.55 -3.56
C MET A 104 -11.64 0.35 -3.44
N GLN A 105 -10.72 0.21 -4.38
CA GLN A 105 -9.75 -0.87 -4.43
C GLN A 105 -8.46 -0.47 -3.69
N GLN A 106 -7.63 -1.47 -3.36
CA GLN A 106 -6.39 -1.30 -2.63
C GLN A 106 -5.38 -0.39 -3.35
N ASP A 107 -5.28 -0.48 -4.69
CA ASP A 107 -4.35 0.32 -5.49
C ASP A 107 -5.04 1.57 -6.07
N PRO A 108 -4.71 2.79 -5.59
CA PRO A 108 -5.30 4.02 -6.08
C PRO A 108 -4.87 4.38 -7.51
N GLU A 109 -3.71 3.87 -7.99
CA GLU A 109 -3.24 4.13 -9.36
C GLU A 109 -4.18 3.51 -10.40
N THR A 110 -4.74 2.34 -10.11
CA THR A 110 -5.66 1.65 -11.02
C THR A 110 -7.05 2.27 -11.05
N GLN A 111 -7.38 3.16 -10.10
CA GLN A 111 -8.69 3.81 -10.01
C GLN A 111 -8.74 5.19 -10.67
N VAL A 112 -7.60 5.82 -10.90
CA VAL A 112 -7.55 7.09 -11.63
C VAL A 112 -7.71 6.82 -13.12
N VAL A 113 -8.84 7.23 -13.67
CA VAL A 113 -9.24 6.95 -15.07
C VAL A 113 -8.94 8.14 -15.97
N LEU A 114 -9.13 9.36 -15.48
CA LEU A 114 -9.03 10.57 -16.27
C LEU A 114 -7.85 11.46 -15.83
N SER A 115 -7.38 12.29 -16.75
CA SER A 115 -6.17 13.08 -16.56
C SER A 115 -6.35 14.34 -15.71
N ARG A 116 -7.59 14.70 -15.34
CA ARG A 116 -7.91 15.89 -14.54
C ARG A 116 -8.76 15.54 -13.35
N VAL A 117 -8.49 16.18 -12.22
CA VAL A 117 -9.16 15.95 -10.93
C VAL A 117 -10.69 16.06 -11.04
N GLY A 118 -11.19 17.14 -11.65
CA GLY A 118 -12.64 17.35 -11.76
C GLY A 118 -13.33 16.33 -12.64
N ASP A 119 -12.72 16.00 -13.78
CA ASP A 119 -13.26 15.02 -14.74
C ASP A 119 -13.27 13.62 -14.13
N ASP A 120 -12.20 13.25 -13.42
CA ASP A 120 -12.07 11.95 -12.76
C ASP A 120 -13.14 11.72 -11.69
N VAL A 121 -13.39 12.72 -10.84
CA VAL A 121 -14.45 12.67 -9.82
C VAL A 121 -15.85 12.65 -10.46
N ALA A 122 -16.05 13.36 -11.59
CA ALA A 122 -17.33 13.40 -12.31
C ALA A 122 -17.66 12.07 -13.02
N PHE A 123 -16.64 11.30 -13.41
CA PHE A 123 -16.75 10.12 -14.29
C PHE A 123 -17.83 9.12 -13.86
N GLY A 124 -17.86 8.76 -12.58
CA GLY A 124 -18.87 7.81 -12.06
C GLY A 124 -20.29 8.37 -12.14
N ALA A 125 -20.48 9.65 -11.81
CA ALA A 125 -21.78 10.31 -11.87
C ALA A 125 -22.27 10.46 -13.32
N GLU A 126 -21.37 10.73 -14.28
CA GLU A 126 -21.66 10.80 -15.71
C GLU A 126 -22.14 9.44 -16.23
N ASN A 127 -21.44 8.36 -15.90
CA ASN A 127 -21.81 6.99 -16.28
C ASN A 127 -23.16 6.54 -15.70
N LEU A 128 -23.58 7.15 -14.59
CA LEU A 128 -24.89 6.93 -13.99
C LEU A 128 -25.98 7.86 -14.57
N ALA A 129 -25.67 8.60 -15.62
CA ALA A 129 -26.56 9.56 -16.27
C ALA A 129 -27.15 10.61 -15.29
N VAL A 130 -26.38 11.04 -14.32
CA VAL A 130 -26.75 12.15 -13.42
C VAL A 130 -26.88 13.43 -14.27
N PRO A 131 -27.95 14.24 -14.08
CA PRO A 131 -28.09 15.50 -14.82
C PRO A 131 -26.88 16.40 -14.65
N ARG A 132 -26.43 17.03 -15.75
CA ARG A 132 -25.19 17.80 -15.82
C ARG A 132 -25.13 18.96 -14.81
N ASP A 133 -26.24 19.57 -14.52
CA ASP A 133 -26.39 20.63 -13.51
C ASP A 133 -26.20 20.13 -12.07
N ALA A 134 -26.39 18.84 -11.83
CA ALA A 134 -26.20 18.19 -10.54
C ALA A 134 -24.78 17.58 -10.36
N ILE A 135 -24.01 17.34 -11.42
CA ILE A 135 -22.69 16.70 -11.36
C ILE A 135 -21.69 17.60 -10.65
N TRP A 136 -21.49 18.82 -11.13
CA TRP A 136 -20.47 19.72 -10.60
C TRP A 136 -20.65 20.11 -9.13
N PRO A 137 -21.88 20.40 -8.63
CA PRO A 137 -22.11 20.53 -7.21
C PRO A 137 -21.66 19.29 -6.39
N ARG A 138 -21.91 18.07 -6.89
CA ARG A 138 -21.45 16.83 -6.23
C ARG A 138 -19.94 16.68 -6.25
N VAL A 139 -19.28 17.05 -7.36
CA VAL A 139 -17.81 17.04 -7.48
C VAL A 139 -17.17 17.97 -6.45
N HIS A 140 -17.65 19.21 -6.35
CA HIS A 140 -17.13 20.17 -5.36
C HIS A 140 -17.37 19.69 -3.92
N GLU A 141 -18.56 19.16 -3.64
CA GLU A 141 -18.90 18.59 -2.34
C GLU A 141 -17.99 17.42 -1.98
N ALA A 142 -17.81 16.47 -2.89
CA ALA A 142 -16.96 15.30 -2.68
C ALA A 142 -15.49 15.68 -2.47
N LEU A 143 -14.95 16.61 -3.28
CA LEU A 143 -13.58 17.12 -3.09
C LEU A 143 -13.40 17.84 -1.74
N ALA A 144 -14.41 18.57 -1.27
CA ALA A 144 -14.38 19.20 0.04
C ALA A 144 -14.40 18.16 1.18
N ASP A 145 -15.26 17.13 1.07
CA ASP A 145 -15.39 16.07 2.06
C ASP A 145 -14.07 15.29 2.25
N VAL A 146 -13.28 15.11 1.18
CA VAL A 146 -11.97 14.43 1.24
C VAL A 146 -10.78 15.38 1.44
N GLY A 147 -11.02 16.70 1.64
CA GLY A 147 -9.95 17.67 1.88
C GLY A 147 -9.11 18.04 0.66
N LEU A 148 -9.65 17.88 -0.56
CA LEU A 148 -9.01 18.23 -1.82
C LEU A 148 -9.57 19.50 -2.49
N SER A 149 -10.39 20.29 -1.79
CA SER A 149 -11.01 21.51 -2.32
C SER A 149 -10.01 22.61 -2.73
N HIS A 150 -8.75 22.51 -2.28
CA HIS A 150 -7.68 23.44 -2.65
C HIS A 150 -7.10 23.17 -4.05
N LEU A 151 -7.41 22.01 -4.65
CA LEU A 151 -6.94 21.67 -5.99
C LEU A 151 -7.88 22.25 -7.06
N PRO A 152 -7.35 22.89 -8.12
CA PRO A 152 -8.13 23.23 -9.29
C PRO A 152 -8.74 22.00 -9.96
N LEU A 153 -9.93 22.11 -10.55
CA LEU A 153 -10.58 20.98 -11.24
C LEU A 153 -9.78 20.46 -12.45
N ASP A 154 -9.00 21.33 -13.08
CA ASP A 154 -8.12 21.00 -14.21
C ASP A 154 -6.72 20.52 -13.78
N HIS A 155 -6.48 20.37 -12.47
CA HIS A 155 -5.21 19.86 -11.95
C HIS A 155 -4.92 18.47 -12.50
N PRO A 156 -3.69 18.20 -13.02
CA PRO A 156 -3.33 16.90 -13.56
C PRO A 156 -3.33 15.81 -12.48
N THR A 157 -4.05 14.71 -12.70
CA THR A 157 -4.07 13.57 -11.77
C THR A 157 -2.71 12.90 -11.61
N SER A 158 -1.86 12.96 -12.64
CA SER A 158 -0.48 12.47 -12.61
C SER A 158 0.45 13.25 -11.67
N ALA A 159 0.07 14.47 -11.29
CA ALA A 159 0.84 15.30 -10.35
C ALA A 159 0.44 15.08 -8.88
N LEU A 160 -0.56 14.26 -8.61
CA LEU A 160 -1.03 13.95 -7.27
C LEU A 160 -0.09 12.96 -6.57
N SER A 161 0.08 13.14 -5.24
CA SER A 161 0.72 12.12 -4.40
C SER A 161 -0.20 10.90 -4.25
N GLY A 162 0.36 9.73 -3.85
CA GLY A 162 -0.43 8.52 -3.61
C GLY A 162 -1.61 8.74 -2.66
N GLY A 163 -1.41 9.47 -1.55
CA GLY A 163 -2.48 9.82 -0.62
C GLY A 163 -3.54 10.76 -1.22
N GLN A 164 -3.14 11.67 -2.11
CA GLN A 164 -4.10 12.51 -2.84
C GLN A 164 -4.90 11.70 -3.86
N LYS A 165 -4.27 10.75 -4.58
CA LYS A 165 -4.96 9.83 -5.50
C LYS A 165 -5.98 8.97 -4.76
N GLN A 166 -5.63 8.46 -3.58
CA GLN A 166 -6.54 7.68 -2.75
C GLN A 166 -7.76 8.48 -2.30
N ARG A 167 -7.55 9.74 -1.88
CA ARG A 167 -8.66 10.66 -1.56
C ARG A 167 -9.45 11.05 -2.81
N LEU A 168 -8.82 11.16 -3.97
CA LEU A 168 -9.50 11.41 -5.24
C LEU A 168 -10.43 10.24 -5.61
N ALA A 169 -9.95 8.99 -5.50
CA ALA A 169 -10.77 7.79 -5.73
C ALA A 169 -11.98 7.76 -4.79
N LEU A 170 -11.77 8.07 -3.49
CA LEU A 170 -12.88 8.20 -2.55
C LEU A 170 -13.87 9.31 -2.97
N ALA A 171 -13.39 10.47 -3.43
CA ALA A 171 -14.25 11.55 -3.92
C ALA A 171 -15.11 11.10 -5.12
N GLY A 172 -14.54 10.34 -6.06
CA GLY A 172 -15.28 9.76 -7.19
C GLY A 172 -16.43 8.87 -6.73
N ILE A 173 -16.20 8.03 -5.72
CA ILE A 173 -17.24 7.20 -5.10
C ILE A 173 -18.32 8.07 -4.43
N LEU A 174 -17.92 9.07 -3.66
CA LEU A 174 -18.86 9.94 -2.94
C LEU A 174 -19.74 10.75 -3.90
N ALA A 175 -19.21 11.19 -5.04
CA ALA A 175 -19.95 11.93 -6.07
C ALA A 175 -21.08 11.09 -6.71
N MET A 176 -20.93 9.77 -6.76
CA MET A 176 -21.99 8.87 -7.22
C MET A 176 -23.15 8.76 -6.22
N ARG A 177 -22.92 9.04 -4.93
CA ARG A 177 -23.87 8.88 -3.83
C ARG A 177 -24.42 7.44 -3.74
N PRO A 178 -23.56 6.43 -3.61
CA PRO A 178 -23.99 5.04 -3.50
C PRO A 178 -24.70 4.78 -2.16
N GLY A 179 -25.57 3.76 -2.13
CA GLY A 179 -26.19 3.29 -0.88
C GLY A 179 -25.32 2.31 -0.09
N LEU A 180 -24.32 1.72 -0.76
CA LEU A 180 -23.33 0.81 -0.19
C LEU A 180 -21.93 1.31 -0.55
N ILE A 181 -21.12 1.57 0.45
CA ILE A 181 -19.72 1.96 0.31
C ILE A 181 -18.86 0.75 0.66
N LEU A 182 -18.02 0.34 -0.27
CA LEU A 182 -17.13 -0.80 -0.17
C LEU A 182 -15.69 -0.29 -0.24
N LEU A 183 -14.90 -0.54 0.81
CA LEU A 183 -13.52 -0.06 0.89
C LEU A 183 -12.57 -1.25 1.10
N ASP A 184 -11.68 -1.48 0.15
CA ASP A 184 -10.65 -2.52 0.24
C ASP A 184 -9.30 -1.86 0.59
N GLU A 185 -8.91 -1.99 1.85
CA GLU A 185 -7.69 -1.40 2.43
C GLU A 185 -7.52 0.10 2.10
N PRO A 186 -8.52 0.95 2.41
CA PRO A 186 -8.53 2.36 1.99
C PRO A 186 -7.42 3.21 2.61
N THR A 187 -6.73 2.69 3.63
CA THR A 187 -5.61 3.38 4.29
C THR A 187 -4.26 2.76 3.96
N ALA A 188 -4.23 1.74 3.10
CA ALA A 188 -2.99 1.26 2.52
C ALA A 188 -2.28 2.41 1.78
N ASN A 189 -0.96 2.44 1.79
CA ASN A 189 -0.14 3.45 1.12
C ASN A 189 -0.23 4.90 1.68
N LEU A 190 -0.74 5.10 2.90
CA LEU A 190 -0.85 6.41 3.54
C LEU A 190 0.06 6.57 4.76
N ASP A 191 0.59 7.76 4.92
CA ASP A 191 1.22 8.15 6.18
C ASP A 191 0.19 8.26 7.31
N PRO A 192 0.60 8.29 8.59
CA PRO A 192 -0.33 8.34 9.71
C PRO A 192 -1.34 9.48 9.67
N ALA A 193 -0.96 10.64 9.12
CA ALA A 193 -1.86 11.78 8.95
C ALA A 193 -2.91 11.51 7.86
N GLY A 194 -2.47 10.98 6.71
CA GLY A 194 -3.35 10.59 5.60
C GLY A 194 -4.34 9.49 5.98
N VAL A 195 -3.93 8.53 6.81
CA VAL A 195 -4.82 7.50 7.38
C VAL A 195 -6.00 8.14 8.13
N LEU A 196 -5.71 9.10 9.02
CA LEU A 196 -6.75 9.80 9.77
C LEU A 196 -7.63 10.67 8.87
N GLU A 197 -7.05 11.35 7.88
CA GLU A 197 -7.81 12.16 6.91
C GLU A 197 -8.82 11.32 6.11
N VAL A 198 -8.42 10.13 5.63
CA VAL A 198 -9.31 9.21 4.89
C VAL A 198 -10.40 8.68 5.81
N ARG A 199 -10.04 8.17 6.99
CA ARG A 199 -11.03 7.70 7.98
C ARG A 199 -12.06 8.79 8.30
N ASP A 200 -11.62 10.01 8.58
CA ASP A 200 -12.49 11.12 8.94
C ASP A 200 -13.37 11.57 7.77
N ALA A 201 -12.86 11.50 6.53
CA ALA A 201 -13.65 11.76 5.32
C ALA A 201 -14.77 10.71 5.17
N VAL A 202 -14.46 9.43 5.37
CA VAL A 202 -15.45 8.35 5.35
C VAL A 202 -16.49 8.55 6.46
N ALA A 203 -16.05 8.88 7.68
CA ALA A 203 -16.94 9.15 8.82
C ALA A 203 -17.94 10.28 8.49
N ARG A 204 -17.45 11.44 8.02
CA ARG A 204 -18.30 12.57 7.61
C ARG A 204 -19.32 12.19 6.53
N CYS A 205 -18.87 11.39 5.55
CA CYS A 205 -19.76 10.93 4.48
C CYS A 205 -20.87 10.03 5.04
N LEU A 206 -20.53 9.06 5.88
CA LEU A 206 -21.51 8.14 6.49
C LEU A 206 -22.51 8.87 7.37
N ASP A 207 -22.05 9.83 8.18
CA ASP A 207 -22.92 10.63 9.03
C ASP A 207 -23.90 11.51 8.23
N LYS A 208 -23.46 11.99 7.06
CA LYS A 208 -24.26 12.82 6.16
C LYS A 208 -25.24 12.01 5.32
N THR A 209 -24.85 10.84 4.87
CA THR A 209 -25.61 10.04 3.89
C THR A 209 -26.39 8.90 4.52
N GLY A 210 -25.95 8.39 5.65
CA GLY A 210 -26.46 7.18 6.28
C GLY A 210 -26.16 5.91 5.45
N ALA A 211 -25.25 5.96 4.46
CA ALA A 211 -24.92 4.82 3.60
C ALA A 211 -24.39 3.63 4.43
N THR A 212 -24.65 2.43 3.94
CA THR A 212 -24.09 1.20 4.51
C THR A 212 -22.60 1.12 4.16
N LEU A 213 -21.76 0.70 5.11
CA LEU A 213 -20.32 0.56 4.92
C LEU A 213 -19.88 -0.90 5.10
N VAL A 214 -19.05 -1.38 4.17
CA VAL A 214 -18.23 -2.58 4.37
C VAL A 214 -16.78 -2.21 4.08
N VAL A 215 -15.92 -2.29 5.09
CA VAL A 215 -14.50 -1.99 4.97
C VAL A 215 -13.65 -3.21 5.30
N VAL A 216 -12.66 -3.49 4.48
CA VAL A 216 -11.59 -4.47 4.72
C VAL A 216 -10.36 -3.70 5.16
N GLU A 217 -9.77 -4.06 6.27
CA GLU A 217 -8.55 -3.44 6.78
C GLU A 217 -7.75 -4.37 7.67
N HIS A 218 -6.44 -4.15 7.69
CA HIS A 218 -5.55 -4.88 8.58
C HIS A 218 -5.31 -4.12 9.90
N ARG A 219 -5.38 -2.79 9.89
CA ARG A 219 -5.17 -1.92 11.07
C ARG A 219 -6.49 -1.65 11.79
N VAL A 220 -6.92 -2.58 12.63
CA VAL A 220 -8.21 -2.51 13.34
C VAL A 220 -8.35 -1.24 14.18
N SER A 221 -7.27 -0.76 14.81
CA SER A 221 -7.28 0.43 15.68
C SER A 221 -7.77 1.70 14.99
N VAL A 222 -7.64 1.80 13.67
CA VAL A 222 -8.07 2.96 12.88
C VAL A 222 -9.60 3.00 12.77
N TRP A 223 -10.23 1.83 12.62
CA TRP A 223 -11.63 1.72 12.21
C TRP A 223 -12.59 1.30 13.32
N LYS A 224 -12.07 0.69 14.43
CA LYS A 224 -12.90 0.08 15.47
C LYS A 224 -13.96 1.01 16.08
N ASP A 225 -13.64 2.31 16.19
CA ASP A 225 -14.54 3.31 16.79
C ASP A 225 -15.54 3.90 15.76
N LEU A 226 -15.38 3.58 14.47
CA LEU A 226 -16.25 4.01 13.39
C LEU A 226 -17.28 2.94 13.01
N VAL A 227 -16.99 1.67 13.29
CA VAL A 227 -17.82 0.54 12.87
C VAL A 227 -18.70 0.02 13.98
N ASP A 228 -19.90 -0.45 13.61
CA ASP A 228 -20.86 -1.02 14.56
C ASP A 228 -20.59 -2.51 14.82
N ARG A 229 -19.95 -3.17 13.83
CA ARG A 229 -19.82 -4.63 13.79
C ARG A 229 -18.52 -5.06 13.13
N ILE A 230 -17.91 -6.12 13.66
CA ILE A 230 -16.79 -6.82 13.05
C ILE A 230 -17.24 -8.22 12.64
N VAL A 231 -16.94 -8.59 11.41
CA VAL A 231 -17.13 -9.93 10.85
C VAL A 231 -15.75 -10.51 10.53
N VAL A 232 -15.44 -11.66 11.10
CA VAL A 232 -14.17 -12.36 10.87
C VAL A 232 -14.42 -13.49 9.89
N LEU A 233 -13.81 -13.39 8.72
CA LEU A 233 -13.82 -14.44 7.70
C LEU A 233 -12.64 -15.41 7.90
N GLN A 234 -12.86 -16.65 7.53
CA GLN A 234 -11.81 -17.67 7.44
C GLN A 234 -11.76 -18.27 6.03
N PRO A 235 -10.59 -18.79 5.61
CA PRO A 235 -10.49 -19.49 4.34
C PRO A 235 -11.51 -20.62 4.24
N GLY A 236 -12.24 -20.70 3.14
CA GLY A 236 -13.22 -21.75 2.92
C GLY A 236 -12.56 -23.12 2.82
N SER A 237 -12.77 -23.99 3.79
CA SER A 237 -12.37 -25.39 3.76
C SER A 237 -13.58 -26.28 4.10
N GLY A 238 -14.13 -26.88 3.10
CA GLY A 238 -15.04 -28.04 3.10
C GLY A 238 -16.25 -28.02 4.05
N ALA A 239 -16.04 -28.03 5.33
CA ALA A 239 -17.11 -28.17 6.34
C ALA A 239 -17.30 -26.92 7.23
N ASN A 240 -16.40 -25.95 7.17
CA ASN A 240 -16.44 -24.78 8.03
C ASN A 240 -17.16 -23.60 7.35
N PRO A 241 -18.05 -22.87 8.06
CA PRO A 241 -18.67 -21.67 7.52
C PRO A 241 -17.62 -20.59 7.26
N ALA A 242 -17.85 -19.73 6.25
CA ALA A 242 -16.95 -18.62 5.93
C ALA A 242 -16.84 -17.60 7.07
N VAL A 243 -17.92 -17.40 7.83
CA VAL A 243 -17.93 -16.51 9.00
C VAL A 243 -17.53 -17.30 10.24
N LEU A 244 -16.43 -16.89 10.85
CA LEU A 244 -15.92 -17.49 12.08
C LEU A 244 -16.48 -16.79 13.33
N LEU A 245 -16.46 -15.47 13.36
CA LEU A 245 -17.00 -14.65 14.44
C LEU A 245 -17.70 -13.42 13.85
N ASP A 246 -18.72 -12.96 14.58
CA ASP A 246 -19.57 -11.87 14.14
C ASP A 246 -20.18 -11.16 15.35
N GLY A 247 -20.04 -9.85 15.44
CA GLY A 247 -20.62 -9.05 16.51
C GLY A 247 -19.97 -7.71 16.78
N PRO A 248 -20.31 -7.08 17.91
CA PRO A 248 -19.72 -5.80 18.31
C PRO A 248 -18.20 -5.86 18.42
N PRO A 249 -17.50 -4.76 18.07
CA PRO A 249 -16.04 -4.73 17.99
C PRO A 249 -15.33 -5.25 19.24
N ASP A 250 -15.69 -4.76 20.42
CA ASP A 250 -15.00 -5.13 21.67
C ASP A 250 -15.12 -6.62 21.97
N ARG A 251 -16.31 -7.23 21.73
CA ARG A 251 -16.52 -8.67 21.93
C ARG A 251 -15.68 -9.48 20.95
N VAL A 252 -15.75 -9.19 19.66
CA VAL A 252 -15.02 -9.95 18.63
C VAL A 252 -13.52 -9.83 18.83
N LEU A 253 -13.01 -8.64 19.15
CA LEU A 253 -11.59 -8.43 19.42
C LEU A 253 -11.10 -9.16 20.68
N ALA A 254 -11.94 -9.29 21.70
CA ALA A 254 -11.60 -10.06 22.90
C ALA A 254 -11.58 -11.58 22.61
N GLU A 255 -12.62 -12.10 21.94
CA GLU A 255 -12.76 -13.53 21.65
C GLU A 255 -11.78 -14.02 20.58
N ALA A 256 -11.56 -13.21 19.52
CA ALA A 256 -10.72 -13.60 18.38
C ALA A 256 -9.26 -13.16 18.49
N ARG A 257 -8.84 -12.46 19.55
CA ARG A 257 -7.51 -11.85 19.66
C ARG A 257 -6.37 -12.77 19.24
N THR A 258 -6.29 -13.94 19.86
CA THR A 258 -5.21 -14.92 19.60
C THR A 258 -5.21 -15.38 18.15
N MET A 259 -6.39 -15.64 17.61
CA MET A 259 -6.52 -16.11 16.23
C MET A 259 -6.20 -14.99 15.23
N LEU A 260 -6.72 -13.77 15.45
CA LEU A 260 -6.45 -12.63 14.58
C LEU A 260 -4.97 -12.27 14.55
N THR A 261 -4.29 -12.30 15.70
CA THR A 261 -2.84 -12.08 15.76
C THR A 261 -2.07 -13.19 15.07
N ALA A 262 -2.47 -14.46 15.25
CA ALA A 262 -1.87 -15.58 14.52
C ALA A 262 -2.10 -15.48 12.99
N ALA A 263 -3.22 -14.89 12.57
CA ALA A 263 -3.55 -14.61 11.18
C ALA A 263 -2.88 -13.36 10.61
N GLY A 264 -2.06 -12.67 11.38
CA GLY A 264 -1.35 -11.46 10.94
C GLY A 264 -2.16 -10.15 10.98
N VAL A 265 -3.33 -10.15 11.63
CA VAL A 265 -4.15 -8.94 11.78
C VAL A 265 -3.58 -8.05 12.89
N TRP A 266 -3.43 -6.77 12.61
CA TRP A 266 -3.00 -5.75 13.59
C TRP A 266 -4.13 -5.43 14.57
N VAL A 267 -4.15 -6.16 15.69
CA VAL A 267 -5.11 -5.95 16.78
C VAL A 267 -4.61 -4.83 17.69
N PRO A 268 -5.48 -3.96 18.21
CA PRO A 268 -5.08 -2.88 19.12
C PRO A 268 -4.22 -3.38 20.29
N GLY A 269 -3.07 -2.71 20.51
CA GLY A 269 -2.12 -3.06 21.57
C GLY A 269 -1.34 -4.37 21.33
N TYR A 270 -1.34 -4.90 20.11
CA TYR A 270 -0.48 -6.01 19.71
C TYR A 270 0.72 -5.49 18.93
N VAL A 271 1.91 -5.80 19.42
CA VAL A 271 3.16 -5.62 18.69
C VAL A 271 3.71 -7.02 18.45
N PRO A 272 3.94 -7.41 17.18
CA PRO A 272 4.48 -8.73 16.88
C PRO A 272 5.85 -8.92 17.54
N SER A 273 6.09 -10.13 18.07
CA SER A 273 7.40 -10.46 18.60
C SER A 273 8.39 -10.59 17.45
N THR A 274 9.49 -9.88 17.53
CA THR A 274 10.62 -9.98 16.61
C THR A 274 11.78 -10.65 17.32
N ARG A 275 12.69 -11.22 16.55
CA ARG A 275 13.99 -11.61 17.10
C ARG A 275 14.72 -10.32 17.48
N GLY A 276 14.89 -10.06 18.77
CA GLY A 276 15.73 -8.97 19.23
C GLY A 276 17.16 -9.11 18.72
N ARG A 277 17.86 -8.02 18.57
CA ARG A 277 19.30 -8.02 18.22
C ARG A 277 20.12 -8.77 19.28
N ALA A 278 21.11 -9.54 18.84
CA ALA A 278 21.97 -10.33 19.72
C ALA A 278 22.82 -9.45 20.68
N ALA A 279 23.12 -8.22 20.27
CA ALA A 279 23.74 -7.20 21.13
C ALA A 279 23.28 -5.81 20.69
N GLU A 280 22.90 -4.95 21.65
CA GLU A 280 22.83 -3.51 21.41
C GLU A 280 24.24 -3.00 21.15
N GLN A 281 24.59 -2.80 19.90
CA GLN A 281 25.83 -2.10 19.56
C GLN A 281 25.67 -0.63 19.95
N ALA A 282 26.61 -0.12 20.74
CA ALA A 282 26.64 1.30 21.07
C ALA A 282 26.60 2.15 19.78
N PRO A 283 25.86 3.26 19.75
CA PRO A 283 25.85 4.16 18.60
C PRO A 283 27.27 4.49 18.16
N GLY A 284 27.62 4.22 16.90
CA GLY A 284 28.96 4.46 16.34
C GLY A 284 29.97 3.32 16.45
N ALA A 285 29.61 2.15 17.01
CA ALA A 285 30.54 1.02 17.20
C ALA A 285 30.97 0.33 15.88
N GLY A 286 30.14 0.37 14.83
CA GLY A 286 30.47 -0.23 13.52
C GLY A 286 31.41 0.66 12.68
N GLY A 287 32.19 0.06 11.79
CA GLY A 287 32.99 0.80 10.82
C GLY A 287 32.13 1.69 9.92
N LEU A 288 32.58 2.92 9.64
CA LEU A 288 31.90 3.78 8.68
C LEU A 288 31.91 3.14 7.28
N LEU A 289 30.78 3.18 6.58
CA LEU A 289 30.63 2.70 5.19
C LEU A 289 30.33 3.85 4.23
N LEU A 290 29.33 4.69 4.56
CA LEU A 290 28.95 5.86 3.78
C LEU A 290 28.84 7.09 4.69
N ALA A 291 29.19 8.25 4.15
CA ALA A 291 28.96 9.56 4.76
C ALA A 291 28.29 10.50 3.77
N ALA A 292 27.27 11.21 4.22
CA ALA A 292 26.67 12.34 3.54
C ALA A 292 27.07 13.62 4.27
N GLU A 293 27.64 14.60 3.55
CA GLU A 293 28.13 15.85 4.10
C GLU A 293 27.49 17.03 3.36
N ASN A 294 26.75 17.86 4.11
CA ASN A 294 26.06 19.04 3.60
C ASN A 294 25.25 18.75 2.32
N LEU A 295 24.56 17.60 2.30
CA LEU A 295 23.94 17.04 1.10
C LEU A 295 22.64 17.77 0.77
N GLY A 296 22.52 18.20 -0.49
CA GLY A 296 21.28 18.68 -1.10
C GLY A 296 20.75 17.67 -2.11
N VAL A 297 19.44 17.41 -2.07
CA VAL A 297 18.80 16.35 -2.86
C VAL A 297 17.64 16.87 -3.70
N SER A 298 17.49 16.32 -4.93
CA SER A 298 16.36 16.61 -5.82
C SER A 298 16.13 15.44 -6.79
N ARG A 299 14.86 15.18 -7.16
CA ARG A 299 14.52 14.26 -8.26
C ARG A 299 14.59 14.92 -9.62
N GLN A 300 14.60 16.26 -9.66
CA GLN A 300 14.67 17.00 -10.93
C GLN A 300 16.07 16.92 -11.52
N ARG A 301 16.15 16.71 -12.84
CA ARG A 301 17.43 16.74 -13.56
C ARG A 301 17.87 18.19 -13.79
N PRO A 302 19.20 18.45 -13.83
CA PRO A 302 19.70 19.76 -14.20
C PRO A 302 19.14 20.20 -15.56
N ARG A 303 18.62 21.42 -15.61
CA ARG A 303 18.14 22.01 -16.89
C ARG A 303 19.31 22.60 -17.65
N ARG A 304 19.34 22.38 -19.00
CA ARG A 304 20.26 23.09 -19.88
C ARG A 304 19.67 24.40 -20.32
N MET A 305 20.28 25.51 -19.94
CA MET A 305 20.00 26.84 -20.47
C MET A 305 21.19 27.26 -21.37
N GLY A 306 21.12 26.93 -22.65
CA GLY A 306 22.26 27.06 -23.58
C GLY A 306 23.42 26.15 -23.20
N LEU A 307 24.61 26.73 -23.00
CA LEU A 307 25.82 26.00 -22.55
C LEU A 307 25.92 25.85 -21.03
N ARG A 308 25.05 26.49 -20.25
CA ARG A 308 25.03 26.40 -18.79
C ARG A 308 24.12 25.27 -18.32
N LYS A 309 24.65 24.40 -17.44
CA LYS A 309 23.86 23.50 -16.61
C LYS A 309 23.35 24.30 -15.40
N VAL A 310 22.04 24.44 -15.25
CA VAL A 310 21.42 25.03 -14.07
C VAL A 310 21.04 23.88 -13.15
N PRO A 311 21.59 23.78 -11.93
CA PRO A 311 21.21 22.74 -11.00
C PRO A 311 19.73 22.87 -10.62
N PRO A 312 19.05 21.75 -10.30
CA PRO A 312 17.69 21.81 -9.82
C PRO A 312 17.62 22.47 -8.44
N VAL A 313 16.44 22.96 -8.08
CA VAL A 313 16.19 23.41 -6.71
C VAL A 313 16.15 22.16 -5.82
N PRO A 314 16.92 22.09 -4.74
CA PRO A 314 16.88 20.98 -3.81
C PRO A 314 15.56 20.95 -3.05
N VAL A 315 15.05 19.75 -2.78
CA VAL A 315 13.88 19.52 -1.90
C VAL A 315 14.33 19.60 -0.44
N GLN A 316 15.58 19.18 -0.15
CA GLN A 316 16.24 19.30 1.14
C GLN A 316 17.71 19.66 0.95
N GLU A 317 18.27 20.39 1.91
CA GLU A 317 19.68 20.80 1.93
C GLU A 317 20.30 20.59 3.32
N GLY A 318 21.62 20.59 3.36
CA GLY A 318 22.37 20.55 4.62
C GLY A 318 22.30 19.21 5.35
N ILE A 319 21.92 18.13 4.64
CA ILE A 319 21.79 16.81 5.29
C ILE A 319 23.18 16.28 5.64
N ILE A 320 23.32 15.85 6.89
CA ILE A 320 24.51 15.15 7.41
C ILE A 320 24.05 13.79 7.93
N ALA A 321 24.66 12.72 7.41
CA ALA A 321 24.34 11.36 7.82
C ALA A 321 25.55 10.44 7.72
N GLN A 322 25.58 9.41 8.56
CA GLN A 322 26.59 8.36 8.54
C GLN A 322 25.92 6.99 8.52
N VAL A 323 26.38 6.10 7.65
CA VAL A 323 25.95 4.72 7.58
C VAL A 323 27.11 3.83 8.02
N ARG A 324 26.89 3.02 9.04
CA ARG A 324 27.91 2.19 9.68
C ARG A 324 27.55 0.71 9.62
N ALA A 325 28.54 -0.13 9.47
CA ALA A 325 28.38 -1.58 9.46
C ALA A 325 27.63 -2.07 10.71
N GLY A 326 26.66 -2.95 10.52
CA GLY A 326 25.86 -3.52 11.60
C GLY A 326 24.92 -2.52 12.29
N GLN A 327 24.68 -1.34 11.73
CA GLN A 327 23.79 -0.34 12.32
C GLN A 327 22.60 -0.01 11.41
N ALA A 328 21.46 0.27 12.05
CA ALA A 328 20.27 0.79 11.38
C ALA A 328 20.27 2.32 11.44
N LEU A 329 19.90 2.96 10.32
CA LEU A 329 19.59 4.38 10.21
C LEU A 329 18.14 4.52 9.74
N ALA A 330 17.25 4.98 10.60
CA ALA A 330 15.88 5.32 10.22
C ALA A 330 15.81 6.76 9.70
N VAL A 331 15.20 6.95 8.53
CA VAL A 331 14.97 8.28 7.94
C VAL A 331 13.48 8.58 8.04
N THR A 332 13.14 9.55 8.90
CA THR A 332 11.77 9.93 9.22
C THR A 332 11.47 11.37 8.80
N GLY A 333 10.20 11.75 8.81
CA GLY A 333 9.76 13.11 8.47
C GLY A 333 8.46 13.10 7.66
N PRO A 334 7.81 14.26 7.46
CA PRO A 334 6.55 14.35 6.74
C PRO A 334 6.67 13.94 5.27
N ASN A 335 5.52 13.70 4.63
CA ASN A 335 5.49 13.46 3.19
C ASN A 335 5.98 14.70 2.43
N GLY A 336 6.70 14.48 1.33
CA GLY A 336 7.33 15.57 0.59
C GLY A 336 8.64 16.11 1.19
N ALA A 337 9.09 15.67 2.38
CA ALA A 337 10.35 16.07 3.00
C ALA A 337 11.62 15.57 2.27
N GLY A 338 11.49 14.87 1.16
CA GLY A 338 12.64 14.39 0.41
C GLY A 338 13.28 13.09 0.92
N LYS A 339 12.61 12.32 1.79
CA LYS A 339 13.13 11.07 2.38
C LYS A 339 13.59 10.05 1.32
N SER A 340 12.69 9.68 0.40
CA SER A 340 13.01 8.75 -0.70
C SER A 340 14.08 9.32 -1.64
N THR A 341 14.06 10.65 -1.85
CA THR A 341 15.08 11.32 -2.68
C THR A 341 16.46 11.25 -2.01
N PHE A 342 16.52 11.45 -0.69
CA PHE A 342 17.73 11.28 0.09
C PHE A 342 18.23 9.82 0.03
N ALA A 343 17.34 8.85 0.25
CA ALA A 343 17.68 7.42 0.19
C ALA A 343 18.28 7.02 -1.16
N LEU A 344 17.65 7.44 -2.28
CA LEU A 344 18.15 7.18 -3.63
C LEU A 344 19.48 7.91 -3.92
N THR A 345 19.67 9.12 -3.39
CA THR A 345 20.94 9.85 -3.54
C THR A 345 22.05 9.16 -2.73
N LEU A 346 21.75 8.73 -1.50
CA LEU A 346 22.68 7.97 -0.66
C LEU A 346 23.09 6.64 -1.32
N ALA A 347 22.14 5.97 -1.97
CA ALA A 347 22.36 4.74 -2.72
C ALA A 347 23.14 4.93 -4.03
N GLY A 348 23.45 6.16 -4.43
CA GLY A 348 24.15 6.46 -5.68
C GLY A 348 23.28 6.40 -6.94
N LEU A 349 21.96 6.36 -6.80
CA LEU A 349 21.00 6.33 -7.92
C LEU A 349 20.60 7.73 -8.41
N LEU A 350 20.75 8.75 -7.56
CA LEU A 350 20.52 10.15 -7.91
C LEU A 350 21.79 10.98 -7.68
N GLU A 351 22.03 11.94 -8.58
CA GLU A 351 23.15 12.91 -8.44
C GLU A 351 22.85 13.90 -7.32
N PRO A 352 23.76 14.12 -6.35
CA PRO A 352 23.64 15.19 -5.39
C PRO A 352 23.49 16.56 -6.07
N VAL A 353 22.60 17.42 -5.55
CA VAL A 353 22.48 18.81 -6.03
C VAL A 353 23.65 19.65 -5.51
N ASN A 354 23.98 19.47 -4.25
CA ASN A 354 25.17 20.03 -3.58
C ASN A 354 25.63 19.07 -2.47
N GLY A 355 26.76 19.34 -1.86
CA GLY A 355 27.38 18.46 -0.89
C GLY A 355 27.93 17.18 -1.50
N THR A 356 28.21 16.18 -0.69
CA THR A 356 28.81 14.92 -1.14
C THR A 356 28.21 13.71 -0.45
N VAL A 357 28.18 12.59 -1.17
CA VAL A 357 28.07 11.24 -0.61
C VAL A 357 29.37 10.52 -0.90
N SER A 358 30.05 10.09 0.16
CA SER A 358 31.34 9.40 0.06
C SER A 358 31.31 8.02 0.68
N ALA A 359 31.85 7.05 -0.05
CA ALA A 359 32.07 5.68 0.41
C ALA A 359 33.49 5.53 0.94
N THR A 360 33.64 4.72 2.00
CA THR A 360 34.98 4.34 2.49
C THR A 360 35.67 3.37 1.54
N THR A 361 36.96 3.14 1.77
CA THR A 361 37.74 2.14 1.01
C THR A 361 37.18 0.74 1.15
N ASP A 362 36.66 0.39 2.33
CA ASP A 362 36.09 -0.92 2.66
C ASP A 362 34.81 -1.20 1.85
N LEU A 363 33.95 -0.20 1.67
CA LEU A 363 32.73 -0.34 0.84
C LEU A 363 33.08 -0.21 -0.64
N SER A 364 33.92 0.74 -1.03
CA SER A 364 34.19 1.04 -2.44
C SER A 364 34.99 -0.06 -3.15
N ARG A 365 35.82 -0.79 -2.44
CA ARG A 365 36.66 -1.88 -3.00
C ARG A 365 37.29 -1.51 -4.34
N GLY A 366 37.82 -0.27 -4.44
CA GLY A 366 38.46 0.25 -5.63
C GLY A 366 37.53 0.86 -6.70
N ALA A 367 36.22 0.91 -6.47
CA ALA A 367 35.28 1.56 -7.39
C ALA A 367 35.27 3.10 -7.34
N GLY A 368 36.09 3.70 -6.45
CA GLY A 368 36.10 5.14 -6.16
C GLY A 368 35.19 5.50 -5.00
N ILE A 369 35.34 6.71 -4.48
CA ILE A 369 34.67 7.15 -3.25
C ILE A 369 33.25 7.66 -3.49
N THR A 370 32.82 7.91 -4.73
CA THR A 370 31.54 8.52 -5.06
C THR A 370 30.58 7.49 -5.62
N PRO A 371 29.57 7.00 -4.85
CA PRO A 371 28.66 5.92 -5.30
C PRO A 371 27.90 6.26 -6.58
N TYR A 372 27.50 7.51 -6.79
CA TYR A 372 26.81 7.94 -8.01
C TYR A 372 27.61 7.70 -9.31
N GLN A 373 28.93 7.60 -9.20
CA GLN A 373 29.81 7.34 -10.35
C GLN A 373 30.10 5.85 -10.57
N TRP A 374 29.60 4.98 -9.70
CA TRP A 374 29.81 3.54 -9.84
C TRP A 374 28.97 2.96 -10.97
N LYS A 375 29.49 1.89 -11.58
CA LYS A 375 28.71 1.09 -12.53
C LYS A 375 27.61 0.32 -11.82
N ALA A 376 26.57 -0.07 -12.54
CA ALA A 376 25.42 -0.81 -11.99
C ALA A 376 25.86 -2.08 -11.23
N GLU A 377 26.78 -2.86 -11.79
CA GLU A 377 27.34 -4.08 -11.16
C GLU A 377 28.00 -3.75 -9.81
N GLN A 378 28.76 -2.64 -9.78
CA GLN A 378 29.45 -2.19 -8.56
C GLN A 378 28.46 -1.70 -7.49
N LEU A 379 27.34 -1.07 -7.89
CA LEU A 379 26.28 -0.67 -6.97
C LEU A 379 25.57 -1.89 -6.38
N ILE A 380 25.07 -2.79 -7.22
CA ILE A 380 24.30 -3.98 -6.81
C ILE A 380 25.06 -4.80 -5.77
N GLU A 381 26.37 -4.96 -5.95
CA GLU A 381 27.23 -5.75 -5.06
C GLU A 381 27.46 -5.06 -3.69
N ARG A 382 27.29 -3.74 -3.61
CA ARG A 382 27.68 -2.93 -2.41
C ARG A 382 26.49 -2.30 -1.71
N ILE A 383 25.56 -1.75 -2.50
CA ILE A 383 24.40 -1.00 -2.00
C ILE A 383 23.15 -1.57 -2.67
N GLY A 384 22.40 -2.35 -1.93
CA GLY A 384 21.09 -2.85 -2.36
C GLY A 384 20.01 -1.81 -2.09
N THR A 385 19.11 -1.60 -3.04
CA THR A 385 18.02 -0.61 -2.89
C THR A 385 16.68 -1.27 -3.17
N VAL A 386 15.76 -1.16 -2.22
CA VAL A 386 14.36 -1.58 -2.36
C VAL A 386 13.49 -0.33 -2.53
N PHE A 387 12.80 -0.24 -3.66
CA PHE A 387 11.96 0.91 -3.99
C PHE A 387 10.60 0.86 -3.27
N GLN A 388 10.00 2.03 -3.10
CA GLN A 388 8.65 2.16 -2.54
C GLN A 388 7.62 1.37 -3.35
N GLU A 389 7.74 1.36 -4.68
CA GLU A 389 6.90 0.58 -5.60
C GLU A 389 7.69 -0.63 -6.09
N PRO A 390 7.38 -1.85 -5.61
CA PRO A 390 8.13 -3.07 -5.96
C PRO A 390 8.17 -3.36 -7.46
N GLU A 391 7.11 -3.02 -8.18
CA GLU A 391 6.95 -3.30 -9.61
C GLU A 391 8.00 -2.60 -10.47
N HIS A 392 8.50 -1.45 -10.03
CA HIS A 392 9.58 -0.73 -10.73
C HIS A 392 10.94 -1.46 -10.67
N GLN A 393 11.03 -2.50 -9.86
CA GLN A 393 12.25 -3.28 -9.65
C GLN A 393 12.29 -4.56 -10.48
N PHE A 394 11.11 -5.07 -10.89
CA PHE A 394 11.01 -6.35 -11.59
C PHE A 394 11.38 -6.23 -13.08
N VAL A 395 12.22 -7.16 -13.53
CA VAL A 395 12.74 -7.18 -14.91
C VAL A 395 12.48 -8.51 -15.62
N THR A 396 12.00 -9.54 -14.91
CA THR A 396 11.75 -10.88 -15.44
C THR A 396 10.27 -11.27 -15.35
N GLY A 397 9.89 -12.36 -16.00
CA GLY A 397 8.52 -12.87 -16.03
C GLY A 397 8.23 -13.96 -14.99
N LYS A 398 9.23 -14.35 -14.16
CA LYS A 398 9.08 -15.38 -13.13
C LYS A 398 9.78 -14.97 -11.84
N VAL A 399 9.17 -15.30 -10.70
CA VAL A 399 9.72 -15.04 -9.36
C VAL A 399 11.11 -15.64 -9.19
N LEU A 400 11.32 -16.88 -9.62
CA LEU A 400 12.62 -17.53 -9.51
C LEU A 400 13.68 -16.82 -10.36
N ASP A 401 13.37 -16.44 -11.60
CA ASP A 401 14.29 -15.75 -12.48
C ASP A 401 14.64 -14.35 -11.94
N GLU A 402 13.69 -13.70 -11.28
CA GLU A 402 13.88 -12.41 -10.63
C GLU A 402 14.90 -12.50 -9.50
N LEU A 403 14.79 -13.53 -8.65
CA LEU A 403 15.75 -13.79 -7.56
C LEU A 403 17.15 -14.16 -8.06
N LEU A 404 17.21 -14.92 -9.14
CA LEU A 404 18.46 -15.37 -9.75
C LEU A 404 19.16 -14.29 -10.59
N PHE A 405 18.45 -13.23 -10.96
CA PHE A 405 18.97 -12.20 -11.87
C PHE A 405 20.24 -11.53 -11.32
N GLY A 406 20.21 -11.04 -10.09
CA GLY A 406 21.36 -10.40 -9.44
C GLY A 406 22.56 -11.34 -9.27
N PRO A 407 22.41 -12.50 -8.61
CA PRO A 407 23.48 -13.48 -8.43
C PRO A 407 24.13 -13.91 -9.74
N ARG A 408 23.34 -14.25 -10.77
CA ARG A 408 23.86 -14.66 -12.08
C ARG A 408 24.65 -13.56 -12.77
N HIS A 409 24.16 -12.32 -12.69
CA HIS A 409 24.85 -11.18 -13.29
C HIS A 409 26.20 -10.88 -12.62
N LEU A 410 26.30 -11.14 -11.30
CA LEU A 410 27.52 -10.95 -10.51
C LEU A 410 28.44 -12.18 -10.53
N GLY A 411 28.01 -13.31 -11.09
CA GLY A 411 28.77 -14.58 -11.06
C GLY A 411 28.81 -15.19 -9.64
N HIS A 412 27.83 -14.88 -8.80
CA HIS A 412 27.69 -15.45 -7.46
C HIS A 412 26.93 -16.78 -7.50
N GLY A 413 27.11 -17.62 -6.47
CA GLY A 413 26.35 -18.85 -6.29
C GLY A 413 24.85 -18.59 -6.04
N GLU A 414 24.03 -19.60 -6.33
CA GLU A 414 22.56 -19.54 -6.18
C GLU A 414 22.08 -20.05 -4.82
N ASP A 415 22.98 -20.49 -3.93
CA ASP A 415 22.69 -21.19 -2.67
C ASP A 415 21.77 -20.41 -1.72
N ARG A 416 21.79 -19.06 -1.81
CA ARG A 416 20.99 -18.19 -0.96
C ARG A 416 19.55 -18.02 -1.43
N VAL A 417 19.26 -18.36 -2.68
CA VAL A 417 17.93 -18.13 -3.26
C VAL A 417 16.88 -19.02 -2.60
N ASP A 418 17.21 -20.28 -2.34
CA ASP A 418 16.30 -21.22 -1.67
C ASP A 418 15.98 -20.77 -0.24
N GLU A 419 17.01 -20.31 0.52
CA GLU A 419 16.81 -19.73 1.85
C GLU A 419 15.87 -18.51 1.81
N LEU A 420 16.05 -17.61 0.85
CA LEU A 420 15.23 -16.40 0.71
C LEU A 420 13.78 -16.74 0.32
N LEU A 421 13.60 -17.71 -0.58
CA LEU A 421 12.27 -18.21 -0.95
C LEU A 421 11.51 -18.76 0.25
N GLU A 422 12.17 -19.56 1.09
CA GLU A 422 11.56 -20.13 2.29
C GLU A 422 11.25 -19.05 3.34
N ARG A 423 12.24 -18.25 3.71
CA ARG A 423 12.13 -17.23 4.76
C ARG A 423 11.12 -16.12 4.43
N LEU A 424 11.01 -15.73 3.16
CA LEU A 424 10.07 -14.71 2.73
C LEU A 424 8.76 -15.32 2.18
N ARG A 425 8.54 -16.64 2.39
CA ARG A 425 7.32 -17.37 2.01
C ARG A 425 6.95 -17.21 0.54
N LEU A 426 7.94 -17.31 -0.33
CA LEU A 426 7.79 -17.19 -1.78
C LEU A 426 7.89 -18.53 -2.52
N THR A 427 8.19 -19.63 -1.82
CA THR A 427 8.44 -20.95 -2.42
C THR A 427 7.30 -21.44 -3.31
N HIS A 428 6.04 -21.17 -2.91
CA HIS A 428 4.87 -21.59 -3.70
C HIS A 428 4.59 -20.70 -4.92
N LEU A 429 5.37 -19.64 -5.11
CA LEU A 429 5.21 -18.63 -6.16
C LEU A 429 6.36 -18.65 -7.18
N VAL A 430 7.27 -19.61 -7.13
CA VAL A 430 8.51 -19.64 -7.93
C VAL A 430 8.27 -19.52 -9.43
N ASP A 431 7.19 -20.10 -9.93
CA ASP A 431 6.79 -20.04 -11.35
C ASP A 431 5.79 -18.92 -11.66
N ALA A 432 5.33 -18.17 -10.66
CA ALA A 432 4.36 -17.08 -10.85
C ALA A 432 5.03 -15.87 -11.53
N ASN A 433 4.20 -15.08 -12.23
CA ASN A 433 4.65 -13.82 -12.78
C ASN A 433 4.70 -12.77 -11.64
N PRO A 434 5.82 -12.05 -11.43
CA PRO A 434 5.97 -11.02 -10.39
C PRO A 434 4.86 -9.96 -10.40
N TYR A 435 4.36 -9.59 -11.55
CA TYR A 435 3.32 -8.57 -11.70
C TYR A 435 1.92 -9.04 -11.27
N THR A 436 1.69 -10.36 -11.20
CA THR A 436 0.39 -10.94 -10.77
C THR A 436 0.31 -11.21 -9.27
N LEU A 437 1.40 -10.97 -8.54
CA LEU A 437 1.46 -11.16 -7.09
C LEU A 437 0.63 -10.11 -6.35
N SER A 438 0.17 -10.45 -5.15
CA SER A 438 -0.41 -9.48 -4.23
C SER A 438 0.63 -8.42 -3.80
N GLY A 439 0.20 -7.25 -3.32
CA GLY A 439 1.08 -6.17 -2.91
C GLY A 439 2.12 -6.61 -1.85
N GLY A 440 1.71 -7.41 -0.87
CA GLY A 440 2.61 -7.96 0.14
C GLY A 440 3.62 -8.95 -0.43
N GLU A 441 3.22 -9.81 -1.37
CA GLU A 441 4.12 -10.75 -2.06
C GLU A 441 5.12 -10.02 -2.95
N LYS A 442 4.68 -9.00 -3.71
CA LYS A 442 5.57 -8.14 -4.50
C LYS A 442 6.63 -7.47 -3.61
N ARG A 443 6.22 -6.97 -2.43
CA ARG A 443 7.15 -6.34 -1.49
C ARG A 443 8.17 -7.36 -0.96
N ARG A 444 7.74 -8.55 -0.56
CA ARG A 444 8.67 -9.61 -0.14
C ARG A 444 9.63 -10.01 -1.24
N LEU A 445 9.14 -10.14 -2.48
CA LEU A 445 9.98 -10.44 -3.63
C LEU A 445 11.00 -9.33 -3.87
N SER A 446 10.63 -8.06 -3.83
CA SER A 446 11.56 -6.94 -4.05
C SER A 446 12.67 -6.89 -2.99
N VAL A 447 12.38 -7.22 -1.74
CA VAL A 447 13.40 -7.38 -0.70
C VAL A 447 14.30 -8.59 -0.99
N ALA A 448 13.70 -9.73 -1.36
CA ALA A 448 14.43 -10.96 -1.66
C ALA A 448 15.43 -10.79 -2.81
N THR A 449 15.03 -10.11 -3.90
CA THR A 449 15.90 -9.87 -5.08
C THR A 449 17.14 -9.07 -4.74
N VAL A 450 16.98 -8.05 -3.88
CA VAL A 450 18.13 -7.25 -3.43
C VAL A 450 19.05 -8.05 -2.51
N LEU A 451 18.46 -8.83 -1.59
CA LEU A 451 19.23 -9.62 -0.64
C LEU A 451 19.96 -10.82 -1.28
N ALA A 452 19.49 -11.30 -2.44
CA ALA A 452 20.17 -12.34 -3.20
C ALA A 452 21.59 -11.92 -3.64
N ALA A 453 21.82 -10.63 -3.88
CA ALA A 453 23.13 -10.06 -4.19
C ALA A 453 24.06 -9.86 -2.97
N SER A 454 23.54 -10.03 -1.74
CA SER A 454 24.30 -9.89 -0.47
C SER A 454 25.03 -8.55 -0.30
N PRO A 455 24.37 -7.40 -0.46
CA PRO A 455 25.03 -6.09 -0.35
C PRO A 455 25.48 -5.79 1.09
N GLN A 456 26.48 -4.91 1.26
CA GLN A 456 26.96 -4.45 2.58
C GLN A 456 26.08 -3.34 3.17
N VAL A 457 25.41 -2.57 2.31
CA VAL A 457 24.45 -1.53 2.70
C VAL A 457 23.12 -1.84 2.04
N LEU A 458 22.05 -1.84 2.82
CA LEU A 458 20.69 -2.03 2.35
C LEU A 458 19.91 -0.73 2.57
N VAL A 459 19.35 -0.18 1.49
CA VAL A 459 18.50 1.01 1.51
C VAL A 459 17.08 0.59 1.19
N LEU A 460 16.16 0.81 2.13
CA LEU A 460 14.77 0.37 2.05
C LEU A 460 13.84 1.59 2.08
N ASP A 461 12.96 1.70 1.10
CA ASP A 461 11.95 2.77 1.07
C ASP A 461 10.58 2.18 1.44
N GLU A 462 10.07 2.53 2.64
CA GLU A 462 8.82 2.07 3.26
C GLU A 462 8.68 0.53 3.26
N PRO A 463 9.63 -0.23 3.84
CA PRO A 463 9.69 -1.69 3.69
C PRO A 463 8.52 -2.45 4.35
N THR A 464 7.91 -1.89 5.41
CA THR A 464 6.82 -2.52 6.19
C THR A 464 5.43 -2.12 5.72
N PHE A 465 5.38 -1.30 4.70
CA PHE A 465 4.18 -0.65 4.26
C PHE A 465 3.17 -1.66 3.65
N GLY A 466 1.89 -1.61 4.10
CA GLY A 466 0.84 -2.53 3.63
C GLY A 466 1.05 -4.00 4.03
N GLN A 467 1.92 -4.29 5.01
CA GLN A 467 2.17 -5.66 5.43
C GLN A 467 1.30 -6.08 6.63
N ASP A 468 0.91 -7.34 6.64
CA ASP A 468 0.32 -7.98 7.81
C ASP A 468 1.37 -8.14 8.94
N ALA A 469 0.90 -8.31 10.18
CA ALA A 469 1.76 -8.34 11.35
C ALA A 469 2.81 -9.48 11.33
N ASN A 470 2.48 -10.63 10.74
CA ASN A 470 3.42 -11.76 10.65
C ASN A 470 4.54 -11.48 9.66
N THR A 471 4.19 -10.95 8.48
CA THR A 471 5.17 -10.57 7.46
C THR A 471 6.08 -9.45 7.95
N TRP A 472 5.50 -8.48 8.67
CA TRP A 472 6.25 -7.41 9.33
C TRP A 472 7.28 -7.98 10.33
N ALA A 473 6.86 -8.92 11.21
CA ALA A 473 7.74 -9.51 12.20
C ALA A 473 8.88 -10.32 11.58
N GLU A 474 8.59 -11.07 10.51
CA GLU A 474 9.60 -11.84 9.78
C GLU A 474 10.63 -10.92 9.11
N LEU A 475 10.17 -9.85 8.44
CA LEU A 475 11.07 -8.87 7.83
C LEU A 475 11.94 -8.18 8.89
N ALA A 476 11.36 -7.71 9.99
CA ALA A 476 12.11 -7.08 11.07
C ALA A 476 13.14 -8.02 11.70
N SER A 477 12.76 -9.29 11.94
CA SER A 477 13.67 -10.32 12.46
C SER A 477 14.80 -10.62 11.50
N PHE A 478 14.51 -10.73 10.21
CA PHE A 478 15.50 -10.99 9.17
C PHE A 478 16.50 -9.83 9.03
N LEU A 479 16.02 -8.59 9.03
CA LEU A 479 16.89 -7.41 9.01
C LEU A 479 17.75 -7.31 10.28
N SER A 480 17.22 -7.70 11.43
CA SER A 480 18.00 -7.77 12.67
C SER A 480 19.16 -8.77 12.57
N GLU A 481 18.96 -9.93 11.93
CA GLU A 481 20.04 -10.89 11.67
C GLU A 481 21.11 -10.31 10.70
N LEU A 482 20.68 -9.60 9.66
CA LEU A 482 21.62 -8.96 8.74
C LEU A 482 22.44 -7.86 9.42
N LEU A 483 21.82 -7.09 10.31
CA LEU A 483 22.52 -6.10 11.15
C LEU A 483 23.54 -6.78 12.05
N ASP A 484 23.17 -7.90 12.69
CA ASP A 484 24.10 -8.68 13.53
C ASP A 484 25.24 -9.31 12.72
N ALA A 485 25.02 -9.62 11.44
CA ALA A 485 26.02 -10.09 10.50
C ALA A 485 26.92 -8.99 9.92
N GLY A 486 26.63 -7.70 10.27
CA GLY A 486 27.44 -6.55 9.85
C GLY A 486 26.89 -5.76 8.67
N THR A 487 25.77 -6.16 8.06
CA THR A 487 25.10 -5.36 7.03
C THR A 487 24.55 -4.08 7.65
N ALA A 488 24.73 -2.93 6.99
CA ALA A 488 24.09 -1.69 7.38
C ALA A 488 22.69 -1.58 6.76
N VAL A 489 21.71 -1.08 7.51
CA VAL A 489 20.33 -0.91 7.03
C VAL A 489 19.95 0.57 7.14
N VAL A 490 19.58 1.18 6.02
CA VAL A 490 18.97 2.51 5.96
C VAL A 490 17.51 2.32 5.59
N SER A 491 16.57 2.71 6.44
CA SER A 491 15.15 2.58 6.18
C SER A 491 14.46 3.95 6.20
N VAL A 492 13.83 4.31 5.09
CA VAL A 492 12.83 5.38 5.08
C VAL A 492 11.55 4.77 5.59
N THR A 493 11.01 5.27 6.69
CA THR A 493 9.78 4.72 7.25
C THR A 493 9.05 5.69 8.18
N HIS A 494 7.73 5.50 8.28
CA HIS A 494 6.87 6.12 9.29
C HIS A 494 6.54 5.17 10.45
N ASP A 495 7.05 3.94 10.39
CA ASP A 495 6.79 2.89 11.35
C ASP A 495 7.74 2.97 12.55
N ALA A 496 7.24 3.56 13.64
CA ALA A 496 8.02 3.71 14.86
C ALA A 496 8.34 2.36 15.54
N GLU A 497 7.44 1.37 15.42
CA GLU A 497 7.64 0.03 15.99
C GLU A 497 8.73 -0.71 15.23
N PHE A 498 8.78 -0.57 13.91
CA PHE A 498 9.84 -1.12 13.08
C PHE A 498 11.21 -0.47 13.39
N THR A 499 11.23 0.86 13.52
CA THR A 499 12.45 1.59 13.92
C THR A 499 12.95 1.12 15.27
N ALA A 500 12.05 0.94 16.24
CA ALA A 500 12.39 0.43 17.57
C ALA A 500 12.88 -1.02 17.54
N ALA A 501 12.27 -1.89 16.71
CA ALA A 501 12.65 -3.29 16.57
C ALA A 501 14.07 -3.46 15.99
N LEU A 502 14.48 -2.63 15.03
CA LEU A 502 15.82 -2.68 14.45
C LEU A 502 16.87 -2.01 15.35
N GLY A 503 16.46 -1.10 16.21
CA GLY A 503 17.38 -0.23 16.97
C GLY A 503 18.19 0.68 16.04
N GLY A 504 18.98 1.56 16.59
CA GLY A 504 19.88 2.40 15.79
C GLY A 504 19.63 3.89 15.94
N THR A 505 20.01 4.66 14.92
CA THR A 505 19.91 6.13 14.92
C THR A 505 18.77 6.60 14.02
N GLU A 506 18.21 7.76 14.35
CA GLU A 506 17.16 8.39 13.56
C GLU A 506 17.69 9.68 12.92
N LEU A 507 17.44 9.85 11.61
CA LEU A 507 17.59 11.08 10.86
C LEU A 507 16.21 11.65 10.54
N LYS A 508 15.84 12.74 11.20
CA LYS A 508 14.55 13.40 10.98
C LYS A 508 14.69 14.53 9.96
N LEU A 509 14.06 14.38 8.81
CA LEU A 509 13.98 15.43 7.80
C LEU A 509 12.80 16.37 8.10
N ALA A 510 13.05 17.68 8.03
CA ALA A 510 12.01 18.69 8.21
C ALA A 510 11.08 18.76 6.98
N ALA A 511 9.89 19.33 7.13
CA ALA A 511 9.07 19.67 5.97
C ALA A 511 9.85 20.61 5.03
N ALA A 512 9.80 20.35 3.72
CA ALA A 512 10.37 21.29 2.77
C ALA A 512 9.67 22.65 2.94
N GLU A 513 10.44 23.72 3.14
CA GLU A 513 9.86 25.07 3.08
C GLU A 513 9.27 25.26 1.70
N ALA A 514 7.98 25.58 1.63
CA ALA A 514 7.33 25.88 0.37
C ALA A 514 8.06 27.09 -0.26
N VAL A 515 8.89 26.82 -1.25
CA VAL A 515 9.40 27.90 -2.12
C VAL A 515 8.19 28.44 -2.84
N ALA A 516 7.74 29.63 -2.42
CA ALA A 516 6.69 30.35 -3.13
C ALA A 516 7.08 30.49 -4.60
N PRO A 517 6.13 30.32 -5.54
CA PRO A 517 6.37 30.35 -6.98
C PRO A 517 6.85 31.71 -7.47
#